data_b327a781c89d83dca0b7cbd57b22d01d
#
_entry.id   b327a781c89d83dca0b7cbd57b22d01d
#
_cell.length_a   1.000
_cell.length_b   1.000
_cell.length_c   1.000
_cell.angle_alpha   90.00
_cell.angle_beta   90.00
_cell.angle_gamma   90.00
#
_symmetry.space_group_name_H-M   'P 1'
#
loop_
_entity.id
_entity.type
_entity.pdbx_description
1 polymer ?
#
loop_
_entity_poly.entity_id
_entity_poly.type
_entity_poly.pdbx_seq_one_letter_code
_entity_poly.pdbx_strand_id
1 'polypeptide(L)'
;MKPSLLLGVALVSLLPTFAMAQSAFDGTWKIDLGKVHMPAKPDVLVLQNGTYQCKTCTPPISVKADGNDQNVTGHPYYDSIAIKVVDDHTIQETDKKNGKVVATSTIAVSADGKTAAVDFTDSSDTNASPVSGKATLSRVAPGPAGAHAVSGSWRNTKMQSLSDNGLVMTFKVDGDHLNMTTQTGQSYNAKMDGTEAPYQGDPGITSVTVMKTGTSSFTETDKRNGKPISVAEVKIAPDGQTMNVVVHDKLRGTTTTFVANKQ
;
A
#
# COMPACT_ATOMS: atom_id res chain seq x y z
N MET A 1 67.79 4.35 -55.49
CA MET A 1 66.43 4.87 -55.15
C MET A 1 65.92 4.07 -53.99
N LYS A 2 65.79 4.66 -52.75
CA LYS A 2 65.25 4.02 -51.56
C LYS A 2 63.83 4.57 -51.32
N PRO A 3 62.81 3.74 -51.16
CA PRO A 3 61.50 4.25 -50.66
C PRO A 3 61.45 4.41 -49.15
N SER A 4 61.09 5.61 -48.72
CA SER A 4 60.85 5.94 -47.32
C SER A 4 59.48 5.43 -46.87
N LEU A 5 59.44 4.58 -45.83
CA LEU A 5 58.25 4.07 -45.18
C LEU A 5 57.78 5.08 -44.13
N LEU A 6 56.68 5.76 -44.36
CA LEU A 6 56.01 6.63 -43.38
C LEU A 6 55.11 5.76 -42.47
N LEU A 7 55.52 5.63 -41.21
CA LEU A 7 54.76 4.96 -40.16
C LEU A 7 53.76 5.97 -39.57
N GLY A 8 52.48 5.87 -39.94
CA GLY A 8 51.41 6.66 -39.37
C GLY A 8 50.99 6.09 -37.99
N VAL A 9 51.28 6.83 -36.92
CA VAL A 9 50.77 6.51 -35.57
C VAL A 9 49.32 6.98 -35.46
N ALA A 10 48.38 6.04 -35.48
CA ALA A 10 46.97 6.31 -35.20
C ALA A 10 46.81 6.48 -33.67
N LEU A 11 46.57 7.71 -33.23
CA LEU A 11 46.24 8.02 -31.85
C LEU A 11 44.77 7.60 -31.61
N VAL A 12 44.54 6.45 -31.00
CA VAL A 12 43.20 6.03 -30.54
C VAL A 12 42.88 6.78 -29.23
N SER A 13 42.07 7.82 -29.34
CA SER A 13 41.57 8.54 -28.19
C SER A 13 40.51 7.67 -27.48
N LEU A 14 40.89 7.01 -26.40
CA LEU A 14 39.97 6.38 -25.43
C LEU A 14 39.20 7.49 -24.71
N LEU A 15 37.99 7.78 -25.18
CA LEU A 15 37.04 8.60 -24.43
C LEU A 15 36.58 7.78 -23.22
N PRO A 16 36.70 8.29 -21.99
CA PRO A 16 36.14 7.62 -20.82
C PRO A 16 34.61 7.59 -20.98
N THR A 17 34.05 6.42 -21.17
CA THR A 17 32.60 6.22 -20.98
C THR A 17 32.33 6.38 -19.48
N PHE A 18 31.76 7.52 -19.09
CA PHE A 18 31.18 7.66 -17.75
C PHE A 18 30.01 6.68 -17.64
N ALA A 19 30.25 5.50 -17.10
CA ALA A 19 29.18 4.64 -16.64
C ALA A 19 28.45 5.45 -15.55
N MET A 20 27.27 5.97 -15.86
CA MET A 20 26.38 6.55 -14.86
C MET A 20 26.10 5.45 -13.85
N ALA A 21 26.63 5.59 -12.65
CA ALA A 21 26.38 4.63 -11.57
C ALA A 21 24.86 4.54 -11.37
N GLN A 22 24.31 3.35 -11.56
CA GLN A 22 22.90 3.10 -11.34
C GLN A 22 22.54 3.47 -9.89
N SER A 23 21.44 4.19 -9.71
CA SER A 23 20.98 4.57 -8.38
C SER A 23 20.68 3.33 -7.54
N ALA A 24 20.96 3.38 -6.25
CA ALA A 24 20.61 2.31 -5.31
C ALA A 24 19.10 2.00 -5.33
N PHE A 25 18.27 2.98 -5.67
CA PHE A 25 16.81 2.83 -5.69
C PHE A 25 16.31 2.12 -6.96
N ASP A 26 17.05 2.20 -8.07
CA ASP A 26 16.61 1.67 -9.36
C ASP A 26 16.35 0.18 -9.30
N GLY A 27 15.19 -0.20 -9.83
CA GLY A 27 14.81 -1.60 -9.99
C GLY A 27 13.36 -1.87 -9.62
N THR A 28 12.98 -3.11 -9.82
CA THR A 28 11.70 -3.66 -9.39
C THR A 28 11.88 -4.34 -8.04
N TRP A 29 10.99 -4.03 -7.11
CA TRP A 29 11.04 -4.49 -5.73
C TRP A 29 9.77 -5.24 -5.38
N LYS A 30 9.90 -6.43 -4.81
CA LYS A 30 8.78 -7.26 -4.37
C LYS A 30 8.77 -7.35 -2.86
N ILE A 31 7.61 -7.00 -2.25
CA ILE A 31 7.40 -7.07 -0.80
C ILE A 31 7.48 -8.53 -0.34
N ASP A 32 8.23 -8.78 0.71
CA ASP A 32 8.30 -10.06 1.43
C ASP A 32 7.18 -10.08 2.49
N LEU A 33 6.08 -10.77 2.19
CA LEU A 33 4.94 -10.87 3.12
C LEU A 33 5.32 -11.44 4.49
N GLY A 34 6.35 -12.29 4.54
CA GLY A 34 6.86 -12.86 5.80
C GLY A 34 7.54 -11.84 6.70
N LYS A 35 7.90 -10.68 6.15
CA LYS A 35 8.56 -9.57 6.85
C LYS A 35 7.70 -8.31 6.95
N VAL A 36 6.39 -8.44 6.77
CA VAL A 36 5.44 -7.37 7.01
C VAL A 36 5.04 -7.38 8.48
N HIS A 37 5.24 -6.26 9.17
CA HIS A 37 4.77 -6.06 10.53
C HIS A 37 3.59 -5.09 10.52
N MET A 38 2.40 -5.63 10.79
CA MET A 38 1.16 -4.89 10.81
C MET A 38 1.05 -4.01 12.07
N PRO A 39 0.24 -2.93 12.02
CA PRO A 39 0.04 -2.05 13.17
C PRO A 39 -0.44 -2.79 14.43
N ALA A 40 0.07 -2.38 15.58
CA ALA A 40 -0.38 -2.93 16.87
C ALA A 40 -1.77 -2.42 17.29
N LYS A 41 -2.20 -1.25 16.79
CA LYS A 41 -3.50 -0.63 17.11
C LYS A 41 -4.63 -1.46 16.49
N PRO A 42 -5.60 -1.94 17.30
CA PRO A 42 -6.68 -2.78 16.79
C PRO A 42 -7.73 -1.97 16.03
N ASP A 43 -8.44 -2.65 15.14
CA ASP A 43 -9.72 -2.20 14.59
C ASP A 43 -10.85 -2.55 15.53
N VAL A 44 -11.86 -1.67 15.61
CA VAL A 44 -13.03 -1.85 16.48
C VAL A 44 -14.28 -1.91 15.62
N LEU A 45 -14.87 -3.11 15.59
CA LEU A 45 -16.10 -3.41 14.86
C LEU A 45 -17.21 -3.73 15.83
N VAL A 46 -18.42 -3.26 15.53
CA VAL A 46 -19.64 -3.61 16.31
C VAL A 46 -20.75 -3.88 15.32
N LEU A 47 -21.37 -5.05 15.43
CA LEU A 47 -22.59 -5.40 14.73
C LEU A 47 -23.62 -5.87 15.74
N GLN A 48 -24.63 -5.02 15.99
CA GLN A 48 -25.67 -5.25 16.98
C GLN A 48 -26.97 -4.59 16.53
N ASN A 49 -28.11 -5.23 16.81
CA ASN A 49 -29.42 -4.72 16.46
C ASN A 49 -29.56 -4.31 14.97
N GLY A 50 -28.96 -5.09 14.05
CA GLY A 50 -28.99 -4.83 12.61
C GLY A 50 -28.15 -3.64 12.15
N THR A 51 -27.30 -3.08 13.02
CA THR A 51 -26.41 -1.96 12.68
C THR A 51 -24.95 -2.39 12.79
N TYR A 52 -24.20 -2.16 11.73
CA TYR A 52 -22.74 -2.34 11.68
C TYR A 52 -22.03 -1.01 11.89
N GLN A 53 -21.00 -1.04 12.69
CA GLN A 53 -20.14 0.10 12.95
C GLN A 53 -18.67 -0.28 12.82
N CYS A 54 -17.92 0.46 12.02
CA CYS A 54 -16.44 0.50 12.08
C CYS A 54 -16.05 1.79 12.81
N LYS A 55 -15.68 1.67 14.10
CA LYS A 55 -15.36 2.84 14.94
C LYS A 55 -13.98 3.41 14.66
N THR A 56 -13.10 2.61 14.03
CA THR A 56 -11.70 2.96 13.72
C THR A 56 -11.49 3.26 12.24
N CYS A 57 -12.52 3.10 11.40
CA CYS A 57 -12.49 3.59 10.04
C CYS A 57 -12.36 5.12 10.03
N THR A 58 -11.79 5.69 8.99
CA THR A 58 -11.54 7.12 8.86
C THR A 58 -12.16 7.67 7.57
N PRO A 59 -13.34 8.34 7.67
CA PRO A 59 -14.20 8.55 8.83
C PRO A 59 -14.80 7.27 9.42
N PRO A 60 -15.33 7.28 10.68
CA PRO A 60 -16.09 6.15 11.22
C PRO A 60 -17.33 5.83 10.41
N ILE A 61 -17.67 4.54 10.30
CA ILE A 61 -18.82 4.04 9.55
C ILE A 61 -19.90 3.58 10.53
N SER A 62 -21.17 3.89 10.22
CA SER A 62 -22.36 3.34 10.89
C SER A 62 -23.45 3.16 9.86
N VAL A 63 -23.81 1.91 9.55
CA VAL A 63 -24.74 1.54 8.47
C VAL A 63 -25.62 0.37 8.90
N LYS A 64 -26.78 0.18 8.24
CA LYS A 64 -27.56 -1.04 8.41
C LYS A 64 -26.85 -2.24 7.83
N ALA A 65 -26.94 -3.37 8.49
CA ALA A 65 -26.40 -4.66 8.02
C ALA A 65 -27.50 -5.54 7.42
N ASP A 66 -28.20 -5.00 6.42
CA ASP A 66 -29.34 -5.65 5.75
C ASP A 66 -29.00 -6.14 4.33
N GLY A 67 -27.74 -6.04 3.93
CA GLY A 67 -27.24 -6.42 2.62
C GLY A 67 -27.51 -5.41 1.51
N ASN A 68 -28.18 -4.29 1.81
CA ASN A 68 -28.43 -3.23 0.86
C ASN A 68 -27.34 -2.15 0.90
N ASP A 69 -27.15 -1.46 -0.23
CA ASP A 69 -26.22 -0.35 -0.34
C ASP A 69 -26.64 0.79 0.60
N GLN A 70 -25.70 1.25 1.42
CA GLN A 70 -25.86 2.39 2.32
C GLN A 70 -24.85 3.46 1.91
N ASN A 71 -25.30 4.69 1.69
CA ASN A 71 -24.43 5.79 1.33
C ASN A 71 -23.50 6.15 2.50
N VAL A 72 -22.24 6.35 2.19
CA VAL A 72 -21.21 6.85 3.12
C VAL A 72 -20.48 8.03 2.51
N THR A 73 -19.94 8.91 3.33
CA THR A 73 -19.26 10.13 2.88
C THR A 73 -17.87 10.27 3.50
N GLY A 74 -17.00 11.00 2.82
CA GLY A 74 -15.64 11.26 3.30
C GLY A 74 -14.64 10.13 3.04
N HIS A 75 -15.06 9.05 2.37
CA HIS A 75 -14.20 7.95 1.94
C HIS A 75 -13.80 8.16 0.48
N PRO A 76 -12.52 8.27 0.14
CA PRO A 76 -12.10 8.55 -1.23
C PRO A 76 -12.33 7.36 -2.18
N TYR A 77 -12.26 6.14 -1.65
CA TYR A 77 -12.27 4.91 -2.43
C TYR A 77 -13.68 4.40 -2.76
N TYR A 78 -14.68 4.70 -1.93
CA TYR A 78 -16.06 4.28 -2.11
C TYR A 78 -17.03 5.35 -1.60
N ASP A 79 -18.28 5.28 -2.05
CA ASP A 79 -19.38 6.19 -1.68
C ASP A 79 -20.60 5.43 -1.15
N SER A 80 -20.60 4.10 -1.27
CA SER A 80 -21.58 3.24 -0.61
C SER A 80 -20.96 1.93 -0.15
N ILE A 81 -21.57 1.35 0.88
CA ILE A 81 -21.17 0.10 1.51
C ILE A 81 -22.41 -0.76 1.77
N ALA A 82 -22.32 -2.05 1.50
CA ALA A 82 -23.34 -3.03 1.85
C ALA A 82 -22.75 -4.06 2.81
N ILE A 83 -23.37 -4.25 3.97
CA ILE A 83 -23.01 -5.26 4.96
C ILE A 83 -24.09 -6.34 4.97
N LYS A 84 -23.73 -7.56 4.58
CA LYS A 84 -24.60 -8.73 4.61
C LYS A 84 -24.17 -9.66 5.75
N VAL A 85 -25.08 -9.92 6.65
CA VAL A 85 -24.92 -10.99 7.65
C VAL A 85 -25.18 -12.32 6.95
N VAL A 86 -24.16 -13.19 6.91
CA VAL A 86 -24.26 -14.52 6.27
C VAL A 86 -24.74 -15.54 7.30
N ASP A 87 -24.15 -15.53 8.48
CA ASP A 87 -24.49 -16.37 9.63
C ASP A 87 -23.99 -15.70 10.93
N ASP A 88 -24.12 -16.36 12.09
CA ASP A 88 -23.73 -15.81 13.39
C ASP A 88 -22.24 -15.47 13.55
N HIS A 89 -21.39 -15.97 12.64
CA HIS A 89 -19.93 -15.79 12.66
C HIS A 89 -19.40 -15.04 11.45
N THR A 90 -20.19 -14.88 10.38
CA THR A 90 -19.71 -14.44 9.06
C THR A 90 -20.47 -13.24 8.56
N ILE A 91 -19.75 -12.23 8.09
CA ILE A 91 -20.30 -11.12 7.34
C ILE A 91 -19.58 -10.99 5.98
N GLN A 92 -20.30 -10.43 5.01
CA GLN A 92 -19.74 -9.95 3.76
C GLN A 92 -19.92 -8.45 3.67
N GLU A 93 -18.87 -7.76 3.23
CA GLU A 93 -18.84 -6.35 2.94
C GLU A 93 -18.63 -6.14 1.44
N THR A 94 -19.38 -5.22 0.86
CA THR A 94 -19.24 -4.82 -0.55
C THR A 94 -19.21 -3.31 -0.62
N ASP A 95 -18.11 -2.76 -1.12
CA ASP A 95 -17.94 -1.34 -1.34
C ASP A 95 -18.16 -0.98 -2.79
N LYS A 96 -18.86 0.13 -3.04
CA LYS A 96 -19.09 0.63 -4.38
C LYS A 96 -18.68 2.09 -4.52
N LYS A 97 -18.24 2.42 -5.73
CA LYS A 97 -17.97 3.80 -6.16
C LYS A 97 -18.79 4.08 -7.42
N ASN A 98 -19.67 5.09 -7.36
CA ASN A 98 -20.58 5.41 -8.47
C ASN A 98 -21.38 4.19 -8.96
N GLY A 99 -21.85 3.35 -8.01
CA GLY A 99 -22.63 2.13 -8.29
C GLY A 99 -21.82 0.92 -8.78
N LYS A 100 -20.52 1.05 -8.99
CA LYS A 100 -19.63 -0.07 -9.36
C LYS A 100 -18.99 -0.66 -8.11
N VAL A 101 -18.96 -1.98 -8.01
CA VAL A 101 -18.21 -2.68 -6.95
C VAL A 101 -16.72 -2.38 -7.12
N VAL A 102 -16.09 -1.87 -6.07
CA VAL A 102 -14.66 -1.56 -6.02
C VAL A 102 -13.92 -2.42 -4.99
N ALA A 103 -14.60 -2.90 -3.95
CA ALA A 103 -14.03 -3.86 -3.04
C ALA A 103 -15.08 -4.83 -2.50
N THR A 104 -14.62 -6.02 -2.12
CA THR A 104 -15.42 -7.01 -1.40
C THR A 104 -14.57 -7.64 -0.31
N SER A 105 -15.16 -7.93 0.84
CA SER A 105 -14.51 -8.73 1.85
C SER A 105 -15.47 -9.69 2.54
N THR A 106 -14.94 -10.80 3.03
CA THR A 106 -15.63 -11.73 3.91
C THR A 106 -14.84 -11.84 5.19
N ILE A 107 -15.50 -11.61 6.33
CA ILE A 107 -14.91 -11.78 7.66
C ILE A 107 -15.60 -12.94 8.33
N ALA A 108 -14.87 -14.02 8.59
CA ALA A 108 -15.37 -15.23 9.24
C ALA A 108 -14.65 -15.44 10.58
N VAL A 109 -15.40 -15.36 11.67
CA VAL A 109 -14.89 -15.54 13.04
C VAL A 109 -14.85 -17.02 13.38
N SER A 110 -13.77 -17.49 13.99
CA SER A 110 -13.63 -18.88 14.47
C SER A 110 -14.67 -19.23 15.54
N ALA A 111 -15.01 -20.52 15.66
CA ALA A 111 -16.00 -20.99 16.63
C ALA A 111 -15.66 -20.63 18.09
N ASP A 112 -14.37 -20.51 18.45
CA ASP A 112 -13.90 -20.10 19.77
C ASP A 112 -13.90 -18.57 19.95
N GLY A 113 -14.21 -17.83 18.87
CA GLY A 113 -14.27 -16.37 18.86
C GLY A 113 -12.91 -15.66 18.95
N LYS A 114 -11.78 -16.37 18.90
CA LYS A 114 -10.47 -15.77 19.16
C LYS A 114 -9.80 -15.22 17.92
N THR A 115 -10.11 -15.76 16.75
CA THR A 115 -9.54 -15.34 15.48
C THR A 115 -10.63 -15.06 14.45
N ALA A 116 -10.28 -14.29 13.41
CA ALA A 116 -11.11 -14.15 12.23
C ALA A 116 -10.25 -14.27 10.97
N ALA A 117 -10.76 -14.99 9.99
CA ALA A 117 -10.22 -15.01 8.64
C ALA A 117 -10.86 -13.88 7.83
N VAL A 118 -10.05 -13.17 7.07
CA VAL A 118 -10.50 -12.14 6.12
C VAL A 118 -10.04 -12.55 4.74
N ASP A 119 -10.98 -12.72 3.81
CA ASP A 119 -10.74 -12.84 2.38
C ASP A 119 -11.21 -11.55 1.72
N PHE A 120 -10.39 -10.94 0.87
CA PHE A 120 -10.75 -9.69 0.22
C PHE A 120 -10.30 -9.61 -1.24
N THR A 121 -11.02 -8.78 -1.99
CA THR A 121 -10.63 -8.31 -3.33
C THR A 121 -10.85 -6.81 -3.37
N ASP A 122 -9.86 -6.08 -3.87
CA ASP A 122 -9.87 -4.62 -3.95
C ASP A 122 -9.47 -4.17 -5.36
N SER A 123 -10.30 -3.37 -5.97
CA SER A 123 -10.12 -2.69 -7.26
C SER A 123 -10.43 -1.20 -7.16
N SER A 124 -10.34 -0.64 -5.94
CA SER A 124 -10.61 0.77 -5.67
C SER A 124 -9.55 1.69 -6.26
N ASP A 125 -8.36 1.18 -6.48
CA ASP A 125 -7.31 1.84 -7.24
C ASP A 125 -7.60 1.71 -8.74
N THR A 126 -7.54 2.82 -9.45
CA THR A 126 -8.06 2.93 -10.80
C THR A 126 -7.30 2.10 -11.83
N ASN A 127 -8.04 1.45 -12.75
CA ASN A 127 -7.60 0.88 -14.03
C ASN A 127 -6.63 -0.32 -13.99
N ALA A 128 -6.37 -0.90 -12.85
CA ALA A 128 -5.52 -2.08 -12.73
C ALA A 128 -6.32 -3.36 -12.46
N SER A 129 -5.64 -4.50 -12.55
CA SER A 129 -6.20 -5.77 -12.09
C SER A 129 -6.46 -5.70 -10.57
N PRO A 130 -7.58 -6.26 -10.08
CA PRO A 130 -7.86 -6.29 -8.66
C PRO A 130 -6.73 -6.92 -7.84
N VAL A 131 -6.50 -6.38 -6.65
CA VAL A 131 -5.67 -7.01 -5.63
C VAL A 131 -6.55 -7.92 -4.80
N SER A 132 -6.13 -9.16 -4.59
CA SER A 132 -6.82 -10.09 -3.70
C SER A 132 -5.88 -10.61 -2.62
N GLY A 133 -6.44 -10.94 -1.47
CA GLY A 133 -5.61 -11.41 -0.36
C GLY A 133 -6.40 -12.07 0.74
N LYS A 134 -5.65 -12.66 1.67
CA LYS A 134 -6.16 -13.30 2.88
C LYS A 134 -5.37 -12.80 4.09
N ALA A 135 -6.10 -12.50 5.15
CA ALA A 135 -5.49 -12.08 6.41
C ALA A 135 -6.08 -12.85 7.60
N THR A 136 -5.33 -12.89 8.68
CA THR A 136 -5.81 -13.39 9.98
C THR A 136 -5.81 -12.25 10.97
N LEU A 137 -6.95 -12.08 11.61
CA LEU A 137 -7.12 -11.19 12.75
C LEU A 137 -7.13 -11.99 14.05
N SER A 138 -6.56 -11.43 15.10
CA SER A 138 -6.69 -11.94 16.47
C SER A 138 -7.54 -10.98 17.30
N ARG A 139 -8.45 -11.51 18.10
CA ARG A 139 -9.30 -10.72 18.99
C ARG A 139 -8.47 -10.15 20.14
N VAL A 140 -8.54 -8.85 20.31
CA VAL A 140 -7.89 -8.13 21.42
C VAL A 140 -8.86 -7.91 22.57
N ALA A 141 -10.13 -7.61 22.25
CA ALA A 141 -11.20 -7.45 23.24
C ALA A 141 -12.55 -7.89 22.63
N PRO A 142 -13.45 -8.45 23.44
CA PRO A 142 -14.79 -8.82 22.98
C PRO A 142 -15.63 -7.59 22.63
N GLY A 143 -16.64 -7.79 21.82
CA GLY A 143 -17.69 -6.81 21.58
C GLY A 143 -18.70 -6.74 22.73
N PRO A 144 -19.75 -5.90 22.57
CA PRO A 144 -20.85 -5.83 23.53
C PRO A 144 -21.56 -7.19 23.69
N ALA A 145 -22.11 -7.43 24.86
CA ALA A 145 -22.89 -8.64 25.10
C ALA A 145 -24.10 -8.74 24.14
N GLY A 146 -24.32 -9.92 23.58
CA GLY A 146 -25.40 -10.18 22.61
C GLY A 146 -25.17 -9.58 21.22
N ALA A 147 -23.97 -9.03 20.92
CA ALA A 147 -23.62 -8.62 19.59
C ALA A 147 -23.14 -9.80 18.74
N HIS A 148 -23.22 -9.65 17.40
CA HIS A 148 -22.71 -10.62 16.44
C HIS A 148 -21.24 -10.95 16.68
N ALA A 149 -20.78 -12.15 16.35
CA ALA A 149 -19.42 -12.62 16.59
C ALA A 149 -18.33 -11.72 16.01
N VAL A 150 -18.58 -10.99 14.92
CA VAL A 150 -17.60 -10.04 14.34
C VAL A 150 -17.32 -8.85 15.24
N SER A 151 -18.20 -8.58 16.23
CA SER A 151 -18.03 -7.45 17.16
C SER A 151 -16.85 -7.67 18.08
N GLY A 152 -16.04 -6.61 18.25
CA GLY A 152 -14.87 -6.63 19.11
C GLY A 152 -13.76 -5.74 18.61
N SER A 153 -12.61 -5.85 19.29
CA SER A 153 -11.37 -5.23 18.86
C SER A 153 -10.48 -6.30 18.23
N TRP A 154 -10.00 -6.02 17.03
CA TRP A 154 -9.28 -6.97 16.20
C TRP A 154 -7.92 -6.43 15.78
N ARG A 155 -6.89 -7.23 15.89
CA ARG A 155 -5.56 -6.91 15.36
C ARG A 155 -5.26 -7.80 14.18
N ASN A 156 -4.84 -7.21 13.06
CA ASN A 156 -4.27 -7.99 11.97
C ASN A 156 -2.92 -8.55 12.42
N THR A 157 -2.82 -9.87 12.49
CA THR A 157 -1.62 -10.57 12.95
C THR A 157 -0.83 -11.21 11.83
N LYS A 158 -1.46 -11.43 10.68
CA LYS A 158 -0.80 -12.05 9.55
C LYS A 158 -1.52 -11.76 8.24
N MET A 159 -0.81 -11.22 7.27
CA MET A 159 -1.18 -11.28 5.86
C MET A 159 -0.75 -12.64 5.33
N GLN A 160 -1.70 -13.52 5.03
CA GLN A 160 -1.41 -14.89 4.59
C GLN A 160 -1.04 -14.95 3.12
N SER A 161 -1.73 -14.17 2.31
CA SER A 161 -1.48 -14.02 0.88
C SER A 161 -1.88 -12.64 0.39
N LEU A 162 -1.22 -12.20 -0.66
CA LEU A 162 -1.58 -11.05 -1.47
C LEU A 162 -1.24 -11.39 -2.91
N SER A 163 -2.08 -11.00 -3.87
CA SER A 163 -1.80 -11.19 -5.30
C SER A 163 -0.52 -10.44 -5.69
N ASP A 164 0.22 -10.96 -6.65
CA ASP A 164 1.55 -10.45 -7.02
C ASP A 164 1.53 -8.97 -7.45
N ASN A 165 0.47 -8.53 -8.12
CA ASN A 165 0.30 -7.13 -8.52
C ASN A 165 0.21 -6.15 -7.34
N GLY A 166 -0.22 -6.59 -6.16
CA GLY A 166 -0.22 -5.79 -4.92
C GLY A 166 1.11 -5.79 -4.17
N LEU A 167 2.10 -6.55 -4.63
CA LEU A 167 3.39 -6.69 -3.97
C LEU A 167 4.54 -5.96 -4.65
N VAL A 168 4.36 -5.50 -5.89
CA VAL A 168 5.46 -5.07 -6.75
C VAL A 168 5.42 -3.57 -6.99
N MET A 169 6.55 -2.92 -6.76
CA MET A 169 6.81 -1.52 -7.07
C MET A 169 8.12 -1.38 -7.85
N THR A 170 8.19 -0.42 -8.76
CA THR A 170 9.39 -0.13 -9.54
C THR A 170 9.81 1.31 -9.31
N PHE A 171 11.09 1.50 -9.00
CA PHE A 171 11.71 2.82 -8.88
C PHE A 171 12.75 3.02 -10.00
N LYS A 172 12.79 4.24 -10.52
CA LYS A 172 13.80 4.70 -11.48
C LYS A 172 14.22 6.12 -11.15
N VAL A 173 15.50 6.34 -10.94
CA VAL A 173 16.07 7.69 -10.81
C VAL A 173 16.48 8.21 -12.18
N ASP A 174 16.04 9.42 -12.51
CA ASP A 174 16.43 10.14 -13.71
C ASP A 174 16.83 11.58 -13.31
N GLY A 175 18.12 11.86 -13.37
CA GLY A 175 18.66 13.10 -12.84
C GLY A 175 18.41 13.25 -11.32
N ASP A 176 17.65 14.27 -10.94
CA ASP A 176 17.24 14.55 -9.56
C ASP A 176 15.80 14.08 -9.25
N HIS A 177 15.16 13.36 -10.17
CA HIS A 177 13.81 12.85 -10.04
C HIS A 177 13.78 11.35 -9.72
N LEU A 178 12.83 10.97 -8.85
CA LEU A 178 12.44 9.58 -8.60
C LEU A 178 11.10 9.31 -9.32
N ASN A 179 11.12 8.36 -10.25
CA ASN A 179 9.93 7.81 -10.85
C ASN A 179 9.54 6.55 -10.08
N MET A 180 8.30 6.48 -9.62
CA MET A 180 7.70 5.30 -9.01
C MET A 180 6.53 4.82 -9.87
N THR A 181 6.41 3.51 -10.04
CA THR A 181 5.25 2.86 -10.64
C THR A 181 4.93 1.57 -9.90
N THR A 182 3.64 1.22 -9.85
CA THR A 182 3.16 -0.06 -9.32
C THR A 182 2.40 -0.82 -10.40
N GLN A 183 2.22 -2.12 -10.20
CA GLN A 183 1.38 -2.93 -11.08
C GLN A 183 -0.12 -2.64 -10.91
N THR A 184 -0.50 -1.97 -9.84
CA THR A 184 -1.86 -1.50 -9.55
C THR A 184 -2.17 -0.13 -10.14
N GLY A 185 -1.23 0.46 -10.89
CA GLY A 185 -1.45 1.67 -11.69
C GLY A 185 -1.11 2.98 -10.98
N GLN A 186 -0.64 2.94 -9.74
CA GLN A 186 -0.14 4.13 -9.07
C GLN A 186 1.20 4.56 -9.67
N SER A 187 1.41 5.88 -9.75
CA SER A 187 2.67 6.42 -10.22
C SER A 187 2.91 7.86 -9.80
N TYR A 188 4.17 8.24 -9.72
CA TYR A 188 4.60 9.63 -9.65
C TYR A 188 5.97 9.82 -10.32
N ASN A 189 6.27 11.08 -10.66
CA ASN A 189 7.59 11.57 -11.00
C ASN A 189 7.85 12.77 -10.10
N ALA A 190 8.66 12.59 -9.07
CA ALA A 190 8.89 13.60 -8.05
C ALA A 190 10.37 13.95 -7.92
N LYS A 191 10.66 15.25 -7.82
CA LYS A 191 12.00 15.72 -7.50
C LYS A 191 12.38 15.33 -6.08
N MET A 192 13.61 14.83 -5.90
CA MET A 192 14.07 14.31 -4.60
C MET A 192 14.58 15.41 -3.63
N ASP A 193 14.01 16.61 -3.73
CA ASP A 193 14.33 17.79 -2.90
C ASP A 193 13.18 18.25 -2.00
N GLY A 194 12.07 17.48 -1.97
CA GLY A 194 10.87 17.80 -1.20
C GLY A 194 9.87 18.67 -1.96
N THR A 195 10.12 19.00 -3.22
CA THR A 195 9.14 19.67 -4.08
C THR A 195 7.93 18.76 -4.28
N GLU A 196 6.73 19.33 -4.16
CA GLU A 196 5.48 18.59 -4.33
C GLU A 196 5.23 18.24 -5.80
N ALA A 197 4.85 16.98 -6.05
CA ALA A 197 4.53 16.45 -7.36
C ALA A 197 3.14 15.77 -7.34
N PRO A 198 2.43 15.70 -8.49
CA PRO A 198 1.19 14.95 -8.60
C PRO A 198 1.41 13.45 -8.34
N TYR A 199 0.49 12.83 -7.58
CA TYR A 199 0.37 11.38 -7.47
C TYR A 199 -0.80 10.92 -8.34
N GLN A 200 -0.63 9.85 -9.09
CA GLN A 200 -1.62 9.34 -10.03
C GLN A 200 -2.04 7.92 -9.67
N GLY A 201 -3.27 7.56 -10.04
CA GLY A 201 -3.78 6.19 -9.89
C GLY A 201 -4.32 5.83 -8.51
N ASP A 202 -4.34 6.77 -7.54
CA ASP A 202 -4.92 6.56 -6.21
C ASP A 202 -5.92 7.69 -5.88
N PRO A 203 -7.20 7.39 -5.67
CA PRO A 203 -8.20 8.41 -5.34
C PRO A 203 -8.03 9.02 -3.95
N GLY A 204 -7.24 8.39 -3.09
CA GLY A 204 -6.95 8.83 -1.73
C GLY A 204 -5.71 9.70 -1.61
N ILE A 205 -4.84 9.75 -2.65
CA ILE A 205 -3.58 10.51 -2.67
C ILE A 205 -3.62 11.49 -3.83
N THR A 206 -3.44 12.79 -3.55
CA THR A 206 -3.47 13.82 -4.61
C THR A 206 -2.07 14.27 -5.03
N SER A 207 -1.12 14.19 -4.12
CA SER A 207 0.26 14.63 -4.35
C SER A 207 1.23 13.93 -3.42
N VAL A 208 2.51 14.01 -3.78
CA VAL A 208 3.63 13.42 -3.04
C VAL A 208 4.77 14.41 -2.93
N THR A 209 5.55 14.33 -1.87
CA THR A 209 6.89 14.92 -1.80
C THR A 209 7.91 13.83 -1.51
N VAL A 210 9.03 13.86 -2.24
CA VAL A 210 10.15 12.93 -2.02
C VAL A 210 11.37 13.74 -1.60
N MET A 211 11.95 13.41 -0.46
CA MET A 211 13.16 14.04 0.05
C MET A 211 14.26 13.01 0.18
N LYS A 212 15.35 13.18 -0.55
CA LYS A 212 16.55 12.35 -0.40
C LYS A 212 17.20 12.64 0.96
N THR A 213 17.37 11.59 1.78
CA THR A 213 17.92 11.68 3.14
C THR A 213 19.33 11.08 3.25
N GLY A 214 19.78 10.41 2.18
CA GLY A 214 21.12 9.82 2.08
C GLY A 214 21.38 9.25 0.70
N THR A 215 22.53 8.60 0.51
CA THR A 215 22.90 7.97 -0.78
C THR A 215 21.98 6.80 -1.13
N SER A 216 21.41 6.14 -0.12
CA SER A 216 20.54 4.96 -0.24
C SER A 216 19.24 5.09 0.57
N SER A 217 18.80 6.30 0.88
CA SER A 217 17.58 6.55 1.65
C SER A 217 16.84 7.81 1.18
N PHE A 218 15.51 7.75 1.27
CA PHE A 218 14.64 8.91 1.07
C PHE A 218 13.40 8.80 1.98
N THR A 219 12.73 9.92 2.15
CA THR A 219 11.41 9.99 2.78
C THR A 219 10.39 10.38 1.72
N GLU A 220 9.28 9.66 1.66
CA GLU A 220 8.12 9.95 0.84
C GLU A 220 6.98 10.42 1.75
N THR A 221 6.32 11.51 1.39
CA THR A 221 5.14 12.00 2.11
C THR A 221 3.98 12.12 1.15
N ASP A 222 2.97 11.27 1.35
CA ASP A 222 1.72 11.32 0.60
C ASP A 222 0.77 12.34 1.20
N LYS A 223 0.10 13.07 0.32
CA LYS A 223 -0.84 14.10 0.71
C LYS A 223 -2.19 13.93 0.05
N ARG A 224 -3.23 14.32 0.77
CA ARG A 224 -4.58 14.49 0.25
C ARG A 224 -5.00 15.94 0.43
N ASN A 225 -5.23 16.64 -0.71
CA ASN A 225 -5.60 18.04 -0.71
C ASN A 225 -4.62 18.90 0.13
N GLY A 226 -3.32 18.70 -0.08
CA GLY A 226 -2.23 19.41 0.59
C GLY A 226 -1.94 18.98 2.03
N LYS A 227 -2.73 18.06 2.62
CA LYS A 227 -2.52 17.56 3.99
C LYS A 227 -1.78 16.23 3.98
N PRO A 228 -0.67 16.08 4.71
CA PRO A 228 0.02 14.80 4.87
C PRO A 228 -0.91 13.72 5.45
N ILE A 229 -1.01 12.58 4.79
CA ILE A 229 -1.80 11.42 5.22
C ILE A 229 -0.93 10.22 5.56
N SER A 230 0.23 10.09 4.90
CA SER A 230 1.23 9.09 5.27
C SER A 230 2.66 9.61 5.08
N VAL A 231 3.61 8.98 5.75
CA VAL A 231 5.04 9.20 5.55
C VAL A 231 5.73 7.85 5.49
N ALA A 232 6.43 7.58 4.41
CA ALA A 232 7.27 6.40 4.25
C ALA A 232 8.76 6.76 4.35
N GLU A 233 9.49 6.06 5.19
CA GLU A 233 10.94 6.09 5.27
C GLU A 233 11.48 4.88 4.52
N VAL A 234 12.23 5.11 3.46
CA VAL A 234 12.78 4.07 2.58
C VAL A 234 14.30 4.05 2.70
N LYS A 235 14.84 2.85 2.92
CA LYS A 235 16.29 2.64 3.02
C LYS A 235 16.71 1.37 2.30
N ILE A 236 17.62 1.50 1.33
CA ILE A 236 18.26 0.37 0.68
C ILE A 236 19.41 -0.10 1.56
N ALA A 237 19.47 -1.39 1.80
CA ALA A 237 20.57 -2.01 2.56
C ALA A 237 21.90 -1.98 1.75
N PRO A 238 23.07 -2.14 2.41
CA PRO A 238 24.35 -2.12 1.73
C PRO A 238 24.54 -3.17 0.64
N ASP A 239 23.76 -4.27 0.69
CA ASP A 239 23.75 -5.32 -0.33
C ASP A 239 23.13 -4.86 -1.68
N GLY A 240 22.41 -3.72 -1.70
CA GLY A 240 21.70 -3.21 -2.85
C GLY A 240 20.53 -4.08 -3.31
N GLN A 241 20.18 -5.13 -2.54
CA GLN A 241 19.15 -6.12 -2.87
C GLN A 241 17.94 -6.05 -1.94
N THR A 242 18.10 -5.39 -0.79
CA THR A 242 17.08 -5.33 0.26
C THR A 242 16.65 -3.88 0.49
N MET A 243 15.35 -3.63 0.46
CA MET A 243 14.72 -2.35 0.78
C MET A 243 13.94 -2.50 2.09
N ASN A 244 14.25 -1.66 3.08
CA ASN A 244 13.51 -1.57 4.34
C ASN A 244 12.59 -0.34 4.26
N VAL A 245 11.32 -0.52 4.61
CA VAL A 245 10.33 0.54 4.56
C VAL A 245 9.58 0.63 5.88
N VAL A 246 9.43 1.85 6.40
CA VAL A 246 8.60 2.19 7.55
C VAL A 246 7.56 3.19 7.11
N VAL A 247 6.28 2.84 7.22
CA VAL A 247 5.15 3.69 6.84
C VAL A 247 4.41 4.16 8.07
N HIS A 248 4.31 5.46 8.23
CA HIS A 248 3.55 6.14 9.29
C HIS A 248 2.23 6.66 8.72
N ASP A 249 1.14 5.98 8.98
CA ASP A 249 -0.21 6.46 8.67
C ASP A 249 -0.61 7.57 9.65
N LYS A 250 -0.73 8.80 9.14
CA LYS A 250 -1.08 9.99 9.93
C LYS A 250 -2.57 10.07 10.25
N LEU A 251 -3.43 9.43 9.44
CA LEU A 251 -4.88 9.44 9.65
C LEU A 251 -5.27 8.56 10.84
N ARG A 252 -4.62 7.40 10.97
CA ARG A 252 -4.90 6.42 12.03
C ARG A 252 -3.89 6.48 13.18
N GLY A 253 -2.76 7.15 13.01
CA GLY A 253 -1.65 7.17 13.97
C GLY A 253 -1.06 5.76 14.15
N THR A 254 -0.83 5.05 13.04
CA THR A 254 -0.30 3.68 13.04
C THR A 254 1.00 3.61 12.26
N THR A 255 1.77 2.55 12.49
CA THR A 255 3.01 2.28 11.77
C THR A 255 3.00 0.85 11.24
N THR A 256 3.34 0.70 9.96
CA THR A 256 3.59 -0.57 9.28
C THR A 256 5.05 -0.61 8.87
N THR A 257 5.70 -1.76 8.99
CA THR A 257 7.05 -1.95 8.44
C THR A 257 7.07 -3.15 7.53
N PHE A 258 7.89 -3.09 6.49
CA PHE A 258 8.10 -4.24 5.61
C PHE A 258 9.48 -4.22 4.96
N VAL A 259 9.83 -5.36 4.41
CA VAL A 259 11.03 -5.54 3.59
C VAL A 259 10.58 -5.87 2.17
N ALA A 260 11.24 -5.29 1.17
CA ALA A 260 11.10 -5.69 -0.21
C ALA A 260 12.46 -6.13 -0.77
N ASN A 261 12.44 -7.15 -1.63
CA ASN A 261 13.63 -7.68 -2.27
C ASN A 261 13.65 -7.27 -3.75
N LYS A 262 14.82 -6.94 -4.24
CA LYS A 262 15.05 -6.61 -5.65
C LYS A 262 14.81 -7.84 -6.51
N GLN A 263 14.15 -7.65 -7.67
CA GLN A 263 13.84 -8.71 -8.63
C GLN A 263 14.86 -8.75 -9.76
#